data_c9f9836ca6567b68ade5bd4d55480a4a
#
_entry.id   c9f9836ca6567b68ade5bd4d55480a4a
#
_cell.length_a   1.000
_cell.length_b   1.000
_cell.length_c   1.000
_cell.angle_alpha   90.00
_cell.angle_beta   90.00
_cell.angle_gamma   90.00
#
_symmetry.space_group_name_H-M   'P 1'
#
loop_
_entity.id
_entity.type
_entity.pdbx_description
1 polymer ?
#
loop_
_entity_poly.entity_id
_entity_poly.type
_entity_poly.pdbx_seq_one_letter_code
_entity_poly.pdbx_strand_id
1 'polypeptide(L)'
;MHLLTSIFLFIAICSNVDHDIQVAFFKINQEQGKITCDVIFEQDDLISVLEISKEKSAENKIIDYVEDHFKLKINKTHYPLNFTFAESKEKHIHLIGTIPNFNKKVKNLVVINECLNKIEDHSNIIEIRLNKEEKDYLMNQDRTEIKIKF
;
A
#
# COMPACT_ATOMS: atom_id res chain seq x y z
N MET A 1 15.67 -17.89 48.99
CA MET A 1 14.43 -17.14 48.70
C MET A 1 14.71 -15.86 47.88
N HIS A 2 15.74 -15.86 46.99
CA HIS A 2 16.12 -14.68 46.20
C HIS A 2 16.11 -14.92 44.66
N LEU A 3 15.58 -16.07 44.22
CA LEU A 3 15.57 -16.42 42.79
C LEU A 3 14.26 -16.04 42.07
N LEU A 4 13.20 -15.76 42.79
CA LEU A 4 11.86 -15.43 42.22
C LEU A 4 11.63 -13.94 41.94
N THR A 5 12.41 -13.05 42.55
CA THR A 5 12.30 -11.60 42.33
C THR A 5 13.01 -11.10 41.05
N SER A 6 13.98 -11.88 40.52
CA SER A 6 14.73 -11.47 39.33
C SER A 6 13.98 -11.74 38.01
N ILE A 7 13.01 -12.66 38.01
CA ILE A 7 12.23 -13.02 36.81
C ILE A 7 11.10 -11.99 36.53
N PHE A 8 10.57 -11.38 37.58
CA PHE A 8 9.50 -10.37 37.41
C PHE A 8 9.97 -9.03 36.89
N LEU A 9 11.25 -8.69 37.05
CA LEU A 9 11.80 -7.42 36.56
C LEU A 9 12.11 -7.45 35.05
N PHE A 10 12.30 -8.64 34.46
CA PHE A 10 12.60 -8.78 33.03
C PHE A 10 11.36 -8.71 32.12
N ILE A 11 10.16 -8.97 32.67
CA ILE A 11 8.90 -8.93 31.91
C ILE A 11 8.38 -7.49 31.77
N ALA A 12 8.76 -6.59 32.65
CA ALA A 12 8.29 -5.20 32.65
C ALA A 12 9.00 -4.29 31.62
N ILE A 13 10.09 -4.75 30.99
CA ILE A 13 10.87 -3.93 30.04
C ILE A 13 10.45 -4.18 28.58
N CYS A 14 9.69 -5.24 28.29
CA CYS A 14 9.23 -5.58 26.93
C CYS A 14 7.88 -4.96 26.52
N SER A 15 7.27 -4.11 27.33
CA SER A 15 5.90 -3.64 27.11
C SER A 15 5.75 -2.22 26.59
N ASN A 16 6.81 -1.55 26.12
CA ASN A 16 6.71 -0.19 25.57
C ASN A 16 7.60 -0.01 24.34
N VAL A 17 7.45 -0.88 23.36
CA VAL A 17 7.81 -0.57 21.97
C VAL A 17 6.53 -0.79 21.17
N ASP A 18 5.57 0.10 21.32
CA ASP A 18 4.60 0.39 20.28
C ASP A 18 5.40 1.05 19.14
N HIS A 19 6.10 0.23 18.37
CA HIS A 19 6.41 0.60 17.00
C HIS A 19 5.07 0.49 16.28
N ASP A 20 4.38 1.63 16.17
CA ASP A 20 3.33 1.82 15.18
C ASP A 20 3.97 1.48 13.83
N ILE A 21 3.77 0.25 13.36
CA ILE A 21 4.25 -0.17 12.05
C ILE A 21 3.38 0.57 11.05
N GLN A 22 3.92 1.65 10.50
CA GLN A 22 3.27 2.46 9.48
C GLN A 22 3.30 1.69 8.16
N VAL A 23 2.16 1.13 7.78
CA VAL A 23 2.04 0.26 6.61
C VAL A 23 0.84 0.66 5.76
N ALA A 24 1.06 0.74 4.44
CA ALA A 24 -0.03 0.78 3.47
C ALA A 24 -0.10 -0.52 2.67
N PHE A 25 -1.29 -0.88 2.21
CA PHE A 25 -1.55 -2.10 1.47
C PHE A 25 -2.00 -1.79 0.05
N PHE A 26 -1.44 -2.52 -0.92
CA PHE A 26 -1.78 -2.45 -2.33
C PHE A 26 -2.01 -3.86 -2.84
N LYS A 27 -3.23 -4.16 -3.29
CA LYS A 27 -3.57 -5.48 -3.80
C LYS A 27 -3.95 -5.41 -5.26
N ILE A 28 -3.10 -5.97 -6.13
CA ILE A 28 -3.28 -5.99 -7.58
C ILE A 28 -3.89 -7.32 -7.98
N ASN A 29 -5.09 -7.28 -8.56
CA ASN A 29 -5.82 -8.45 -9.03
C ASN A 29 -6.11 -8.36 -10.52
N GLN A 30 -6.13 -9.51 -11.21
CA GLN A 30 -6.69 -9.62 -12.55
C GLN A 30 -8.02 -10.35 -12.45
N GLU A 31 -9.07 -9.64 -12.76
CA GLU A 31 -10.43 -10.16 -12.87
C GLU A 31 -10.87 -10.19 -14.33
N GLN A 32 -12.09 -10.67 -14.60
CA GLN A 32 -12.63 -10.77 -15.97
C GLN A 32 -12.60 -9.41 -16.68
N GLY A 33 -11.68 -9.27 -17.65
CA GLY A 33 -11.57 -8.09 -18.51
C GLY A 33 -11.04 -6.82 -17.85
N LYS A 34 -10.46 -6.89 -16.65
CA LYS A 34 -9.88 -5.73 -15.98
C LYS A 34 -8.74 -6.10 -15.04
N ILE A 35 -7.89 -5.13 -14.71
CA ILE A 35 -6.98 -5.18 -13.57
C ILE A 35 -7.51 -4.21 -12.52
N THR A 36 -7.55 -4.64 -11.27
CA THR A 36 -7.90 -3.80 -10.13
C THR A 36 -6.72 -3.67 -9.18
N CYS A 37 -6.65 -2.55 -8.50
CA CYS A 37 -5.71 -2.30 -7.42
C CYS A 37 -6.48 -1.74 -6.23
N ASP A 38 -6.65 -2.54 -5.19
CA ASP A 38 -7.18 -2.08 -3.90
C ASP A 38 -6.06 -1.45 -3.10
N VAL A 39 -6.26 -0.23 -2.62
CA VAL A 39 -5.26 0.53 -1.85
C VAL A 39 -5.87 0.92 -0.52
N ILE A 40 -5.17 0.62 0.56
CA ILE A 40 -5.59 0.95 1.92
C ILE A 40 -4.46 1.71 2.61
N PHE A 41 -4.79 2.92 3.08
CA PHE A 41 -3.90 3.77 3.85
C PHE A 41 -4.46 4.01 5.26
N GLU A 42 -3.57 4.21 6.22
CA GLU A 42 -3.94 4.87 7.46
C GLU A 42 -4.28 6.34 7.17
N GLN A 43 -5.42 6.82 7.68
CA GLN A 43 -5.91 8.16 7.43
C GLN A 43 -4.95 9.24 7.92
N ASP A 44 -4.36 9.04 9.10
CA ASP A 44 -3.48 10.01 9.72
C ASP A 44 -2.16 10.18 8.94
N ASP A 45 -1.67 9.11 8.31
CA ASP A 45 -0.48 9.13 7.44
C ASP A 45 -0.70 10.01 6.21
N LEU A 46 -1.84 9.83 5.52
CA LEU A 46 -2.20 10.66 4.36
C LEU A 46 -2.41 12.12 4.73
N ILE A 47 -3.10 12.39 5.84
CA ILE A 47 -3.32 13.75 6.35
C ILE A 47 -1.98 14.44 6.60
N SER A 48 -1.03 13.73 7.23
CA SER A 48 0.30 14.24 7.53
C SER A 48 1.10 14.58 6.26
N VAL A 49 1.11 13.68 5.27
CA VAL A 49 1.90 13.85 4.04
C VAL A 49 1.30 14.90 3.11
N LEU A 50 -0.02 14.99 3.03
CA LEU A 50 -0.72 15.90 2.11
C LEU A 50 -1.10 17.23 2.75
N GLU A 51 -0.90 17.38 4.06
CA GLU A 51 -1.28 18.58 4.82
C GLU A 51 -2.75 18.98 4.57
N ILE A 52 -3.65 17.97 4.53
CA ILE A 52 -5.07 18.14 4.24
C ILE A 52 -5.91 18.05 5.52
N SER A 53 -7.06 18.75 5.50
CA SER A 53 -8.10 18.59 6.52
C SER A 53 -9.01 17.39 6.18
N LYS A 54 -9.74 16.89 7.18
CA LYS A 54 -10.70 15.75 7.01
C LYS A 54 -11.96 16.14 6.20
N GLU A 55 -11.85 17.03 5.24
CA GLU A 55 -12.97 17.52 4.43
C GLU A 55 -13.13 16.74 3.13
N LYS A 56 -14.33 16.73 2.59
CA LYS A 56 -14.68 16.06 1.32
C LYS A 56 -13.86 16.56 0.12
N SER A 57 -13.33 17.78 0.18
CA SER A 57 -12.41 18.36 -0.82
C SER A 57 -11.04 17.66 -0.87
N ALA A 58 -10.73 16.86 0.14
CA ALA A 58 -9.47 16.11 0.21
C ALA A 58 -9.44 14.88 -0.74
N GLU A 59 -10.60 14.35 -1.14
CA GLU A 59 -10.68 13.14 -1.96
C GLU A 59 -9.90 13.27 -3.28
N ASN A 60 -10.10 14.37 -4.02
CA ASN A 60 -9.37 14.59 -5.28
C ASN A 60 -7.86 14.69 -5.05
N LYS A 61 -7.44 15.37 -3.99
CA LYS A 61 -6.00 15.48 -3.65
C LYS A 61 -5.37 14.13 -3.34
N ILE A 62 -6.12 13.24 -2.68
CA ILE A 62 -5.65 11.88 -2.38
C ILE A 62 -5.56 11.06 -3.67
N ILE A 63 -6.56 11.14 -4.55
CA ILE A 63 -6.53 10.45 -5.84
C ILE A 63 -5.34 10.92 -6.67
N ASP A 64 -5.19 12.24 -6.87
CA ASP A 64 -4.08 12.83 -7.61
C ASP A 64 -2.73 12.38 -7.05
N TYR A 65 -2.61 12.36 -5.71
CA TYR A 65 -1.40 11.91 -5.04
C TYR A 65 -1.08 10.44 -5.36
N VAL A 66 -2.07 9.55 -5.28
CA VAL A 66 -1.86 8.13 -5.55
C VAL A 66 -1.55 7.89 -7.03
N GLU A 67 -2.22 8.59 -7.95
CA GLU A 67 -1.94 8.52 -9.39
C GLU A 67 -0.52 8.99 -9.74
N ASP A 68 0.00 9.96 -9.01
CA ASP A 68 1.37 10.45 -9.22
C ASP A 68 2.44 9.51 -8.65
N HIS A 69 2.16 8.85 -7.53
CA HIS A 69 3.16 8.07 -6.77
C HIS A 69 3.04 6.56 -6.93
N PHE A 70 1.95 6.05 -7.52
CA PHE A 70 1.76 4.62 -7.78
C PHE A 70 1.49 4.35 -9.26
N LYS A 71 2.37 3.59 -9.91
CA LYS A 71 2.32 3.37 -11.36
C LYS A 71 2.53 1.90 -11.73
N LEU A 72 1.82 1.46 -12.76
CA LEU A 72 1.96 0.12 -13.32
C LEU A 72 2.45 0.17 -14.78
N LYS A 73 3.46 -0.66 -15.10
CA LYS A 73 3.81 -1.02 -16.48
C LYS A 73 3.53 -2.51 -16.68
N ILE A 74 2.67 -2.84 -17.61
CA ILE A 74 2.31 -4.22 -17.95
C ILE A 74 2.77 -4.50 -19.37
N ASN A 75 3.56 -5.57 -19.56
CA ASN A 75 4.11 -5.94 -20.86
C ASN A 75 4.83 -4.76 -21.55
N LYS A 76 5.59 -3.98 -20.78
CA LYS A 76 6.33 -2.78 -21.19
C LYS A 76 5.47 -1.54 -21.51
N THR A 77 4.15 -1.62 -21.42
CA THR A 77 3.23 -0.50 -21.63
C THR A 77 2.80 0.07 -20.28
N HIS A 78 2.81 1.38 -20.17
CA HIS A 78 2.28 2.09 -19.00
C HIS A 78 0.76 2.12 -19.09
N TYR A 79 0.08 1.73 -18.00
CA TYR A 79 -1.38 1.77 -17.87
C TYR A 79 -1.75 2.67 -16.71
N PRO A 80 -2.47 3.77 -16.94
CA PRO A 80 -3.03 4.57 -15.88
C PRO A 80 -4.11 3.76 -15.13
N LEU A 81 -4.13 3.90 -13.81
CA LEU A 81 -5.20 3.40 -12.96
C LEU A 81 -6.20 4.52 -12.73
N ASN A 82 -7.46 4.26 -12.97
CA ASN A 82 -8.54 5.18 -12.62
C ASN A 82 -8.95 4.90 -11.18
N PHE A 83 -8.56 5.76 -10.24
CA PHE A 83 -8.88 5.59 -8.84
C PHE A 83 -10.23 6.19 -8.47
N THR A 84 -10.94 5.49 -7.60
CA THR A 84 -12.18 5.94 -6.95
C THR A 84 -12.12 5.61 -5.47
N PHE A 85 -12.80 6.41 -4.65
CA PHE A 85 -12.98 6.09 -3.24
C PHE A 85 -13.93 4.90 -3.08
N ALA A 86 -13.52 3.94 -2.26
CA ALA A 86 -14.41 2.95 -1.69
C ALA A 86 -14.91 3.44 -0.32
N GLU A 87 -15.88 2.72 0.25
CA GLU A 87 -16.38 3.05 1.58
C GLU A 87 -15.26 2.87 2.62
N SER A 88 -14.83 3.97 3.23
CA SER A 88 -13.83 3.97 4.28
C SER A 88 -14.43 3.49 5.59
N LYS A 89 -13.75 2.56 6.27
CA LYS A 89 -14.12 2.09 7.60
C LYS A 89 -13.13 2.60 8.62
N GLU A 90 -13.63 3.23 9.68
CA GLU A 90 -12.86 3.72 10.82
C GLU A 90 -11.78 4.74 10.42
N LYS A 91 -10.50 4.38 10.63
CA LYS A 91 -9.34 5.24 10.40
C LYS A 91 -8.61 4.96 9.07
N HIS A 92 -9.20 4.13 8.21
CA HIS A 92 -8.58 3.75 6.95
C HIS A 92 -9.23 4.48 5.77
N ILE A 93 -8.41 4.84 4.80
CA ILE A 93 -8.83 5.34 3.51
C ILE A 93 -8.64 4.22 2.50
N HIS A 94 -9.73 3.82 1.84
CA HIS A 94 -9.75 2.77 0.85
C HIS A 94 -10.04 3.34 -0.55
N LEU A 95 -9.14 3.06 -1.49
CA LEU A 95 -9.26 3.42 -2.90
C LEU A 95 -9.28 2.16 -3.77
N ILE A 96 -9.98 2.22 -4.87
CA ILE A 96 -9.96 1.17 -5.90
C ILE A 96 -9.50 1.79 -7.22
N GLY A 97 -8.33 1.39 -7.69
CA GLY A 97 -7.82 1.73 -9.02
C GLY A 97 -8.22 0.66 -10.03
N THR A 98 -8.59 1.06 -11.24
CA THR A 98 -9.03 0.13 -12.28
C THR A 98 -8.37 0.44 -13.63
N ILE A 99 -7.88 -0.60 -14.29
CA ILE A 99 -7.53 -0.60 -15.72
C ILE A 99 -8.63 -1.41 -16.43
N PRO A 100 -9.57 -0.75 -17.11
CA PRO A 100 -10.67 -1.44 -17.77
C PRO A 100 -10.23 -2.11 -19.08
N ASN A 101 -11.02 -3.05 -19.58
CA ASN A 101 -10.82 -3.72 -20.88
C ASN A 101 -9.45 -4.39 -21.03
N PHE A 102 -8.88 -4.90 -19.94
CA PHE A 102 -7.60 -5.58 -19.94
C PHE A 102 -7.79 -7.10 -20.09
N ASN A 103 -7.73 -7.59 -21.34
CA ASN A 103 -7.92 -9.02 -21.68
C ASN A 103 -6.62 -9.73 -22.08
N LYS A 104 -5.47 -9.09 -21.84
CA LYS A 104 -4.16 -9.64 -22.22
C LYS A 104 -3.57 -10.47 -21.07
N LYS A 105 -2.78 -11.49 -21.42
CA LYS A 105 -1.94 -12.17 -20.44
C LYS A 105 -0.83 -11.22 -19.96
N VAL A 106 -0.66 -11.13 -18.67
CA VAL A 106 0.48 -10.39 -18.08
C VAL A 106 1.71 -11.28 -18.15
N LYS A 107 2.73 -10.86 -18.91
CA LYS A 107 4.03 -11.53 -18.98
C LYS A 107 5.08 -10.85 -18.11
N ASN A 108 4.99 -9.53 -18.03
CA ASN A 108 5.88 -8.71 -17.23
C ASN A 108 5.07 -7.63 -16.53
N LEU A 109 5.34 -7.41 -15.26
CA LEU A 109 4.78 -6.33 -14.46
C LEU A 109 5.92 -5.54 -13.81
N VAL A 110 5.88 -4.23 -13.94
CA VAL A 110 6.69 -3.31 -13.13
C VAL A 110 5.73 -2.51 -12.27
N VAL A 111 5.95 -2.53 -10.98
CA VAL A 111 5.25 -1.69 -10.01
C VAL A 111 6.22 -0.64 -9.51
N ILE A 112 5.82 0.62 -9.59
CA ILE A 112 6.51 1.75 -8.97
C ILE A 112 5.59 2.26 -7.87
N ASN A 113 6.10 2.33 -6.64
CA ASN A 113 5.35 2.81 -5.49
C ASN A 113 6.23 3.72 -4.63
N GLU A 114 5.92 5.00 -4.64
CA GLU A 114 6.56 6.04 -3.85
C GLU A 114 5.59 6.66 -2.82
N CYS A 115 4.41 6.03 -2.64
CA CYS A 115 3.43 6.49 -1.66
C CYS A 115 4.00 6.46 -0.25
N LEU A 116 3.79 7.55 0.47
CA LEU A 116 4.17 7.73 1.88
C LEU A 116 5.68 7.59 2.18
N ASN A 117 6.54 7.62 1.17
CA ASN A 117 7.99 7.53 1.33
C ASN A 117 8.62 8.72 2.08
N LYS A 118 7.85 9.78 2.35
CA LYS A 118 8.26 10.90 3.22
C LYS A 118 8.17 10.57 4.71
N ILE A 119 7.46 9.51 5.06
CA ILE A 119 7.33 9.04 6.43
C ILE A 119 8.49 8.07 6.71
N GLU A 120 9.25 8.36 7.75
CA GLU A 120 10.35 7.50 8.19
C GLU A 120 9.82 6.12 8.60
N ASP A 121 10.53 5.06 8.22
CA ASP A 121 10.19 3.66 8.48
C ASP A 121 8.83 3.18 7.90
N HIS A 122 8.19 3.96 7.02
CA HIS A 122 6.98 3.54 6.34
C HIS A 122 7.26 2.42 5.33
N SER A 123 6.35 1.46 5.25
CA SER A 123 6.40 0.35 4.31
C SER A 123 5.10 0.18 3.53
N ASN A 124 5.23 -0.19 2.26
CA ASN A 124 4.12 -0.52 1.39
C ASN A 124 4.14 -2.03 1.11
N ILE A 125 3.10 -2.75 1.48
CA ILE A 125 2.92 -4.16 1.16
C ILE A 125 2.17 -4.26 -0.17
N ILE A 126 2.77 -4.95 -1.14
CA ILE A 126 2.20 -5.15 -2.46
C ILE A 126 1.82 -6.63 -2.61
N GLU A 127 0.54 -6.92 -2.63
CA GLU A 127 0.01 -8.24 -2.95
C GLU A 127 -0.36 -8.31 -4.43
N ILE A 128 0.11 -9.32 -5.14
CA ILE A 128 -0.13 -9.49 -6.57
C ILE A 128 -0.80 -10.84 -6.83
N ARG A 129 -1.96 -10.80 -7.46
CA ARG A 129 -2.80 -11.96 -7.81
C ARG A 129 -3.07 -11.92 -9.32
N LEU A 130 -2.10 -12.35 -10.11
CA LEU A 130 -2.16 -12.30 -11.58
C LEU A 130 -1.83 -13.66 -12.17
N ASN A 131 -2.45 -14.04 -13.29
CA ASN A 131 -2.21 -15.30 -14.00
C ASN A 131 -2.35 -16.55 -13.10
N LYS A 132 -3.16 -16.53 -12.05
CA LYS A 132 -3.27 -17.57 -11.01
C LYS A 132 -2.01 -17.73 -10.15
N GLU A 133 -1.09 -16.81 -10.21
CA GLU A 133 0.07 -16.73 -9.32
C GLU A 133 -0.17 -15.68 -8.24
N GLU A 134 0.36 -15.94 -7.05
CA GLU A 134 0.32 -15.04 -5.90
C GLU A 134 1.75 -14.68 -5.50
N LYS A 135 2.03 -13.39 -5.34
CA LYS A 135 3.34 -12.88 -4.97
C LYS A 135 3.17 -11.66 -4.07
N ASP A 136 3.93 -11.61 -3.00
CA ASP A 136 3.91 -10.51 -2.05
C ASP A 136 5.28 -9.85 -1.97
N TYR A 137 5.29 -8.53 -1.86
CA TYR A 137 6.50 -7.72 -1.82
C TYR A 137 6.39 -6.64 -0.76
N LEU A 138 7.50 -6.34 -0.11
CA LEU A 138 7.67 -5.16 0.72
C LEU A 138 8.43 -4.10 -0.08
N MET A 139 7.87 -2.90 -0.15
CA MET A 139 8.48 -1.70 -0.74
C MET A 139 8.57 -0.59 0.30
N ASN A 140 9.58 0.24 0.19
CA ASN A 140 9.82 1.39 1.07
C ASN A 140 10.66 2.44 0.32
N GLN A 141 11.15 3.47 1.01
CA GLN A 141 11.98 4.52 0.40
C GLN A 141 13.24 3.99 -0.31
N ASP A 142 13.80 2.85 0.12
CA ASP A 142 15.01 2.25 -0.47
C ASP A 142 14.67 1.32 -1.65
N ARG A 143 13.42 0.91 -1.76
CA ARG A 143 12.92 0.00 -2.78
C ARG A 143 11.57 0.48 -3.32
N THR A 144 11.62 1.39 -4.28
CA THR A 144 10.42 2.01 -4.89
C THR A 144 9.99 1.34 -6.20
N GLU A 145 10.73 0.38 -6.73
CA GLU A 145 10.42 -0.33 -7.96
C GLU A 145 10.60 -1.84 -7.79
N ILE A 146 9.65 -2.63 -8.29
CA ILE A 146 9.77 -4.09 -8.45
C ILE A 146 9.46 -4.50 -9.88
N LYS A 147 10.20 -5.51 -10.39
CA LYS A 147 10.05 -6.08 -11.73
C LYS A 147 9.76 -7.56 -11.62
N ILE A 148 8.66 -7.99 -12.20
CA ILE A 148 8.13 -9.35 -12.08
C ILE A 148 7.95 -9.93 -13.47
N LYS A 149 8.37 -11.19 -13.64
CA LYS A 149 8.07 -12.02 -14.82
C LYS A 149 7.14 -13.15 -14.41
N PHE A 150 6.19 -13.44 -15.28
CA PHE A 150 5.21 -14.52 -15.14
C PHE A 150 5.41 -15.58 -16.21
#